data_efe6a895176f7853a147a3d3d7ba110e
#
_entry.id   efe6a895176f7853a147a3d3d7ba110e
#
_cell.length_a   1.000
_cell.length_b   1.000
_cell.length_c   1.000
_cell.angle_alpha   90.00
_cell.angle_beta   90.00
_cell.angle_gamma   90.00
#
_symmetry.space_group_name_H-M   'P 1'
#
loop_
_entity.id
_entity.type
_entity.pdbx_description
1 polymer ?
#
loop_
_entity_poly.entity_id
_entity_poly.type
_entity_poly.pdbx_seq_one_letter_code
_entity_poly.pdbx_strand_id
1 'polypeptide(L)'
;MFRFGRKSFEKIEFSIFILPALIAIACTFFIPFFMSMIYSFTEWNGIQKSPKFIGLDNFKQIFSGDANFISSSIFTIKYTFFYIIIINVFAILLAVILDQKFKTSSMLRAAFFIPYILSLIVVGFIWKFIFMQGFDALGSLTGFSFFGLSWLGTPKLAFVSILMVSIWQSIGFYIVIYIAGLQSIPQELQEAATMDGAGFVRRFFSITLPLLAPSITISVFLSLTNSIKVFDVILALTGGGPGGSTYSITYDIFRDTFQNNMYGYGTAKAFVLFIVVLLITIVQLRYFKSKELES
;
A
#
# COMPACT_ATOMS: atom_id res chain seq x y z
N MET A 1 7.62 -1.73 57.29
CA MET A 1 6.89 -2.68 56.43
C MET A 1 5.94 -1.86 55.58
N PHE A 2 6.36 -1.48 54.36
CA PHE A 2 5.58 -0.61 53.49
C PHE A 2 4.42 -1.43 52.89
N ARG A 3 3.19 -1.13 53.32
CA ARG A 3 1.96 -1.61 52.67
C ARG A 3 1.80 -0.84 51.36
N PHE A 4 2.32 -1.38 50.29
CA PHE A 4 1.91 -0.94 48.94
C PHE A 4 0.43 -1.25 48.79
N GLY A 5 -0.38 -0.21 48.58
CA GLY A 5 -1.81 -0.39 48.38
C GLY A 5 -2.07 -1.26 47.16
N ARG A 6 -3.12 -2.08 47.16
CA ARG A 6 -3.52 -2.99 46.05
C ARG A 6 -3.46 -2.33 44.67
N LYS A 7 -3.83 -1.04 44.57
CA LYS A 7 -3.72 -0.21 43.36
C LYS A 7 -2.27 0.03 42.90
N SER A 8 -1.30 0.06 43.79
CA SER A 8 0.12 0.23 43.44
C SER A 8 0.71 -1.08 42.92
N PHE A 9 0.26 -2.21 43.44
CA PHE A 9 0.68 -3.52 43.00
C PHE A 9 0.14 -3.82 41.60
N GLU A 10 -1.14 -3.55 41.31
CA GLU A 10 -1.77 -3.65 40.01
C GLU A 10 -1.09 -2.76 38.96
N LYS A 11 -0.66 -1.55 39.33
CA LYS A 11 0.12 -0.67 38.42
C LYS A 11 1.52 -1.22 38.11
N ILE A 12 2.18 -1.82 39.10
CA ILE A 12 3.52 -2.41 38.89
C ILE A 12 3.42 -3.64 37.98
N GLU A 13 2.46 -4.54 38.25
CA GLU A 13 2.21 -5.68 37.38
C GLU A 13 1.91 -5.23 35.93
N PHE A 14 0.98 -4.31 35.74
CA PHE A 14 0.66 -3.73 34.45
C PHE A 14 1.90 -3.15 33.72
N SER A 15 2.74 -2.41 34.48
CA SER A 15 3.96 -1.83 33.95
C SER A 15 4.98 -2.90 33.54
N ILE A 16 5.15 -3.96 34.30
CA ILE A 16 6.07 -5.06 34.01
C ILE A 16 5.66 -5.79 32.71
N PHE A 17 4.35 -6.00 32.48
CA PHE A 17 3.84 -6.66 31.28
C PHE A 17 3.95 -5.77 30.03
N ILE A 18 3.75 -4.46 30.15
CA ILE A 18 3.75 -3.55 29.01
C ILE A 18 5.16 -3.05 28.67
N LEU A 19 6.05 -2.89 29.67
CA LEU A 19 7.37 -2.30 29.52
C LEU A 19 8.23 -2.98 28.43
N PRO A 20 8.31 -4.31 28.34
CA PRO A 20 9.08 -4.98 27.29
C PRO A 20 8.59 -4.62 25.87
N ALA A 21 7.26 -4.57 25.66
CA ALA A 21 6.67 -4.19 24.38
C ALA A 21 6.94 -2.72 24.05
N LEU A 22 6.82 -1.81 25.03
CA LEU A 22 7.14 -0.40 24.86
C LEU A 22 8.62 -0.17 24.54
N ILE A 23 9.54 -0.88 25.22
CA ILE A 23 10.97 -0.81 24.92
C ILE A 23 11.24 -1.30 23.51
N ALA A 24 10.66 -2.44 23.10
CA ALA A 24 10.82 -2.96 21.74
C ALA A 24 10.34 -1.95 20.69
N ILE A 25 9.16 -1.36 20.88
CA ILE A 25 8.62 -0.32 19.99
C ILE A 25 9.52 0.93 20.00
N ALA A 26 9.98 1.36 21.16
CA ALA A 26 10.87 2.53 21.27
C ALA A 26 12.17 2.29 20.49
N CYS A 27 12.81 1.15 20.65
CA CYS A 27 14.08 0.81 20.00
C CYS A 27 13.93 0.58 18.49
N THR A 28 12.82 0.01 18.03
CA THR A 28 12.65 -0.35 16.61
C THR A 28 11.99 0.73 15.76
N PHE A 29 11.16 1.59 16.36
CA PHE A 29 10.43 2.63 15.63
C PHE A 29 10.83 4.05 16.04
N PHE A 30 10.70 4.39 17.33
CA PHE A 30 10.90 5.78 17.75
C PHE A 30 12.35 6.23 17.67
N ILE A 31 13.30 5.46 18.15
CA ILE A 31 14.72 5.85 18.11
C ILE A 31 15.19 6.01 16.65
N PRO A 32 15.00 5.03 15.72
CA PRO A 32 15.40 5.20 14.32
C PRO A 32 14.67 6.36 13.63
N PHE A 33 13.40 6.60 13.96
CA PHE A 33 12.66 7.74 13.42
C PHE A 33 13.28 9.09 13.80
N PHE A 34 13.56 9.30 15.09
CA PHE A 34 14.19 10.55 15.55
C PHE A 34 15.62 10.69 15.02
N MET A 35 16.37 9.60 14.94
CA MET A 35 17.70 9.61 14.33
C MET A 35 17.62 10.00 12.86
N SER A 36 16.71 9.42 12.09
CA SER A 36 16.47 9.77 10.69
C SER A 36 16.10 11.24 10.54
N MET A 37 15.25 11.76 11.42
CA MET A 37 14.89 13.17 11.44
C MET A 37 16.11 14.07 11.68
N ILE A 38 17.00 13.72 12.62
CA ILE A 38 18.23 14.48 12.88
C ILE A 38 19.17 14.42 11.66
N TYR A 39 19.35 13.24 11.07
CA TYR A 39 20.22 13.07 9.90
C TYR A 39 19.70 13.80 8.67
N SER A 40 18.42 14.07 8.56
CA SER A 40 17.86 14.85 7.45
C SER A 40 18.41 16.30 7.36
N PHE A 41 18.95 16.82 8.46
CA PHE A 41 19.60 18.13 8.54
C PHE A 41 21.13 18.07 8.37
N THR A 42 21.67 16.93 7.94
CA THR A 42 23.12 16.70 7.84
C THR A 42 23.53 16.27 6.45
N GLU A 43 24.79 16.57 6.11
CA GLU A 43 25.50 15.97 4.99
C GLU A 43 26.20 14.69 5.52
N TRP A 44 25.49 13.56 5.48
CA TRP A 44 26.01 12.30 5.97
C TRP A 44 25.94 11.21 4.90
N ASN A 45 27.03 10.49 4.73
CA ASN A 45 27.16 9.40 3.77
C ASN A 45 26.98 7.99 4.39
N GLY A 46 26.61 7.91 5.67
CA GLY A 46 26.41 6.65 6.37
C GLY A 46 27.70 6.04 6.98
N ILE A 47 28.88 6.53 6.62
CA ILE A 47 30.19 5.96 7.03
C ILE A 47 30.96 6.90 7.95
N GLN A 48 30.83 8.19 7.74
CA GLN A 48 31.54 9.23 8.52
C GLN A 48 31.13 9.17 9.99
N LYS A 49 32.10 9.24 10.90
CA LYS A 49 31.86 9.23 12.35
C LYS A 49 31.09 10.46 12.85
N SER A 50 31.25 11.59 12.18
CA SER A 50 30.61 12.86 12.56
C SER A 50 29.88 13.45 11.37
N PRO A 51 28.55 13.34 11.30
CA PRO A 51 27.75 13.99 10.27
C PRO A 51 27.92 15.50 10.36
N LYS A 52 28.17 16.18 9.23
CA LYS A 52 28.24 17.64 9.18
C LYS A 52 26.82 18.20 9.15
N PHE A 53 26.50 19.06 10.10
CA PHE A 53 25.20 19.76 10.12
C PHE A 53 25.16 20.83 9.03
N ILE A 54 24.14 20.78 8.14
CA ILE A 54 23.94 21.70 7.02
C ILE A 54 22.57 22.41 7.06
N GLY A 55 21.83 22.27 8.17
CA GLY A 55 20.52 22.89 8.33
C GLY A 55 19.50 22.42 7.30
N LEU A 56 18.88 23.32 6.57
CA LEU A 56 17.79 23.05 5.62
C LEU A 56 18.26 22.82 4.17
N ASP A 57 19.54 22.68 3.91
CA ASP A 57 20.04 22.63 2.54
C ASP A 57 19.58 21.38 1.77
N ASN A 58 19.47 20.23 2.43
CA ASN A 58 18.84 19.04 1.84
C ASN A 58 17.40 19.34 1.36
N PHE A 59 16.61 20.02 2.18
CA PHE A 59 15.22 20.35 1.85
C PHE A 59 15.16 21.39 0.71
N LYS A 60 16.02 22.39 0.73
CA LYS A 60 16.13 23.36 -0.38
C LYS A 60 16.45 22.63 -1.68
N GLN A 61 17.40 21.69 -1.68
CA GLN A 61 17.76 20.90 -2.85
C GLN A 61 16.58 20.07 -3.37
N ILE A 62 15.81 19.43 -2.50
CA ILE A 62 14.60 18.68 -2.87
C ILE A 62 13.60 19.57 -3.60
N PHE A 63 13.33 20.77 -3.06
CA PHE A 63 12.31 21.67 -3.60
C PHE A 63 12.82 22.61 -4.70
N SER A 64 14.13 22.77 -4.88
CA SER A 64 14.72 23.63 -5.92
C SER A 64 14.83 22.97 -7.30
N GLY A 65 14.31 21.74 -7.46
CA GLY A 65 14.23 21.09 -8.77
C GLY A 65 14.97 19.77 -8.89
N ASP A 66 14.97 18.94 -7.84
CA ASP A 66 15.40 17.53 -7.98
C ASP A 66 14.49 16.80 -8.98
N ALA A 67 14.98 16.66 -10.21
CA ALA A 67 14.25 16.05 -11.32
C ALA A 67 13.84 14.59 -11.01
N ASN A 68 14.65 13.84 -10.25
CA ASN A 68 14.34 12.48 -9.85
C ASN A 68 13.22 12.44 -8.81
N PHE A 69 13.25 13.33 -7.82
CA PHE A 69 12.20 13.43 -6.82
C PHE A 69 10.87 13.86 -7.44
N ILE A 70 10.89 14.81 -8.39
CA ILE A 70 9.69 15.25 -9.10
C ILE A 70 9.11 14.10 -9.96
N SER A 71 9.95 13.42 -10.74
CA SER A 71 9.50 12.32 -11.61
C SER A 71 8.98 11.14 -10.81
N SER A 72 9.63 10.77 -9.71
CA SER A 72 9.20 9.70 -8.81
C SER A 72 7.90 10.07 -8.07
N SER A 73 7.71 11.34 -7.73
CA SER A 73 6.45 11.84 -7.17
C SER A 73 5.30 11.72 -8.15
N ILE A 74 5.52 12.13 -9.41
CA ILE A 74 4.51 12.00 -10.48
C ILE A 74 4.17 10.52 -10.73
N PHE A 75 5.18 9.65 -10.78
CA PHE A 75 4.96 8.20 -10.91
C PHE A 75 4.12 7.68 -9.74
N THR A 76 4.50 8.00 -8.50
CA THR A 76 3.79 7.52 -7.29
C THR A 76 2.34 7.98 -7.27
N ILE A 77 2.07 9.25 -7.61
CA ILE A 77 0.69 9.78 -7.67
C ILE A 77 -0.12 9.04 -8.73
N LYS A 78 0.43 8.87 -9.95
CA LYS A 78 -0.23 8.12 -11.02
C LYS A 78 -0.51 6.67 -10.60
N TYR A 79 0.50 6.00 -10.06
CA TYR A 79 0.37 4.62 -9.60
C TYR A 79 -0.71 4.50 -8.52
N THR A 80 -0.67 5.34 -7.50
CA THR A 80 -1.64 5.36 -6.40
C THR A 80 -3.06 5.58 -6.92
N PHE A 81 -3.27 6.55 -7.82
CA PHE A 81 -4.56 6.83 -8.41
C PHE A 81 -5.16 5.61 -9.13
N PHE A 82 -4.39 5.02 -10.06
CA PHE A 82 -4.86 3.85 -10.80
C PHE A 82 -5.01 2.62 -9.91
N TYR A 83 -4.08 2.40 -8.98
CA TYR A 83 -4.15 1.28 -8.06
C TYR A 83 -5.41 1.32 -7.20
N ILE A 84 -5.72 2.47 -6.58
CA ILE A 84 -6.91 2.61 -5.72
C ILE A 84 -8.19 2.34 -6.51
N ILE A 85 -8.33 2.92 -7.68
CA ILE A 85 -9.56 2.75 -8.48
C ILE A 85 -9.70 1.29 -8.89
N ILE A 86 -8.67 0.73 -9.50
CA ILE A 86 -8.76 -0.62 -10.08
C ILE A 86 -8.94 -1.66 -8.98
N ILE A 87 -8.15 -1.61 -7.89
CA ILE A 87 -8.24 -2.61 -6.82
C ILE A 87 -9.62 -2.60 -6.15
N ASN A 88 -10.17 -1.42 -5.83
CA ASN A 88 -11.46 -1.33 -5.16
C ASN A 88 -12.62 -1.73 -6.08
N VAL A 89 -12.62 -1.29 -7.33
CA VAL A 89 -13.65 -1.68 -8.31
C VAL A 89 -13.67 -3.20 -8.51
N PHE A 90 -12.51 -3.80 -8.81
CA PHE A 90 -12.45 -5.25 -9.02
C PHE A 90 -12.72 -6.04 -7.74
N ALA A 91 -12.25 -5.59 -6.58
CA ALA A 91 -12.51 -6.27 -5.32
C ALA A 91 -13.99 -6.24 -4.94
N ILE A 92 -14.71 -5.12 -5.14
CA ILE A 92 -16.16 -5.05 -4.92
C ILE A 92 -16.89 -6.00 -5.87
N LEU A 93 -16.57 -5.97 -7.16
CA LEU A 93 -17.22 -6.84 -8.16
C LEU A 93 -17.01 -8.31 -7.83
N LEU A 94 -15.77 -8.71 -7.51
CA LEU A 94 -15.46 -10.08 -7.13
C LEU A 94 -16.08 -10.46 -5.79
N ALA A 95 -16.12 -9.57 -4.81
CA ALA A 95 -16.75 -9.81 -3.52
C ALA A 95 -18.26 -10.10 -3.68
N VAL A 96 -18.96 -9.31 -4.48
CA VAL A 96 -20.40 -9.52 -4.77
C VAL A 96 -20.66 -10.89 -5.44
N ILE A 97 -19.78 -11.32 -6.33
CA ILE A 97 -19.87 -12.64 -6.96
C ILE A 97 -19.56 -13.74 -5.94
N LEU A 98 -18.49 -13.60 -5.17
CA LEU A 98 -18.02 -14.61 -4.24
C LEU A 98 -18.82 -14.67 -2.94
N ASP A 99 -19.64 -13.69 -2.63
CA ASP A 99 -20.55 -13.70 -1.48
C ASP A 99 -21.80 -14.58 -1.72
N GLN A 100 -22.09 -14.88 -2.98
CA GLN A 100 -23.18 -15.80 -3.32
C GLN A 100 -22.89 -17.23 -2.82
N LYS A 101 -23.95 -17.92 -2.36
CA LYS A 101 -23.86 -19.30 -1.83
C LYS A 101 -23.76 -20.34 -2.96
N PHE A 102 -22.57 -20.51 -3.53
CA PHE A 102 -22.30 -21.62 -4.45
C PHE A 102 -21.16 -22.52 -3.92
N LYS A 103 -21.17 -23.80 -4.32
CA LYS A 103 -20.29 -24.83 -3.75
C LYS A 103 -18.79 -24.52 -3.75
N THR A 104 -18.31 -23.75 -4.72
CA THR A 104 -16.87 -23.43 -4.90
C THR A 104 -16.48 -22.03 -4.38
N SER A 105 -17.41 -21.26 -3.81
CA SER A 105 -17.12 -19.88 -3.37
C SER A 105 -15.99 -19.81 -2.35
N SER A 106 -15.95 -20.73 -1.37
CA SER A 106 -14.89 -20.78 -0.36
C SER A 106 -13.52 -21.10 -0.98
N MET A 107 -13.47 -22.03 -1.92
CA MET A 107 -12.24 -22.39 -2.63
C MET A 107 -11.72 -21.22 -3.48
N LEU A 108 -12.59 -20.51 -4.17
CA LEU A 108 -12.21 -19.33 -4.96
C LEU A 108 -11.73 -18.19 -4.08
N ARG A 109 -12.39 -17.93 -2.92
CA ARG A 109 -11.90 -16.96 -1.93
C ARG A 109 -10.47 -17.29 -1.50
N ALA A 110 -10.20 -18.56 -1.18
CA ALA A 110 -8.86 -19.02 -0.83
C ALA A 110 -7.87 -18.83 -2.00
N ALA A 111 -8.24 -19.16 -3.23
CA ALA A 111 -7.40 -19.01 -4.41
C ALA A 111 -7.01 -17.55 -4.68
N PHE A 112 -7.95 -16.60 -4.51
CA PHE A 112 -7.64 -15.17 -4.61
C PHE A 112 -6.80 -14.65 -3.45
N PHE A 113 -6.87 -15.26 -2.27
CA PHE A 113 -6.14 -14.84 -1.08
C PHE A 113 -4.71 -15.40 -1.03
N ILE A 114 -4.44 -16.57 -1.63
CA ILE A 114 -3.10 -17.20 -1.64
C ILE A 114 -1.98 -16.25 -2.12
N PRO A 115 -2.13 -15.50 -3.23
CA PRO A 115 -1.09 -14.58 -3.67
C PRO A 115 -0.71 -13.52 -2.64
N TYR A 116 -1.64 -13.06 -1.82
CA TYR A 116 -1.41 -12.04 -0.80
C TYR A 116 -0.46 -12.51 0.31
N ILE A 117 -0.43 -13.81 0.61
CA ILE A 117 0.45 -14.38 1.65
C ILE A 117 1.91 -14.41 1.19
N LEU A 118 2.15 -14.41 -0.12
CA LEU A 118 3.49 -14.47 -0.67
C LEU A 118 4.22 -13.12 -0.50
N SER A 119 5.52 -13.18 -0.23
CA SER A 119 6.36 -11.97 -0.23
C SER A 119 6.30 -11.28 -1.60
N LEU A 120 6.02 -9.96 -1.60
CA LEU A 120 5.89 -9.18 -2.83
C LEU A 120 7.19 -9.14 -3.65
N ILE A 121 8.36 -9.23 -2.99
CA ILE A 121 9.65 -9.36 -3.67
C ILE A 121 9.73 -10.68 -4.45
N VAL A 122 9.34 -11.79 -3.84
CA VAL A 122 9.33 -13.11 -4.50
C VAL A 122 8.35 -13.11 -5.66
N VAL A 123 7.15 -12.58 -5.46
CA VAL A 123 6.15 -12.39 -6.51
C VAL A 123 6.70 -11.56 -7.66
N GLY A 124 7.40 -10.46 -7.35
CA GLY A 124 8.01 -9.60 -8.37
C GLY A 124 9.04 -10.35 -9.24
N PHE A 125 9.90 -11.17 -8.64
CA PHE A 125 10.87 -11.99 -9.40
C PHE A 125 10.20 -13.08 -10.25
N ILE A 126 9.16 -13.75 -9.72
CA ILE A 126 8.38 -14.74 -10.48
C ILE A 126 7.74 -14.08 -11.71
N TRP A 127 7.07 -12.93 -11.53
CA TRP A 127 6.45 -12.21 -12.63
C TRP A 127 7.47 -11.64 -13.61
N LYS A 128 8.65 -11.21 -13.14
CA LYS A 128 9.76 -10.83 -14.04
C LYS A 128 10.14 -11.97 -14.96
N PHE A 129 10.29 -13.18 -14.43
CA PHE A 129 10.57 -14.38 -15.22
C PHE A 129 9.42 -14.67 -16.22
N ILE A 130 8.16 -14.57 -15.76
CA ILE A 130 6.98 -14.77 -16.62
C ILE A 130 6.97 -13.76 -17.78
N PHE A 131 7.20 -12.46 -17.51
CA PHE A 131 7.20 -11.44 -18.56
C PHE A 131 8.36 -11.57 -19.55
N MET A 132 9.54 -11.99 -19.08
CA MET A 132 10.74 -12.03 -19.90
C MET A 132 10.92 -13.34 -20.67
N GLN A 133 10.49 -14.47 -20.11
CA GLN A 133 10.70 -15.79 -20.69
C GLN A 133 9.39 -16.53 -20.93
N GLY A 134 8.46 -16.50 -20.00
CA GLY A 134 7.18 -17.19 -20.12
C GLY A 134 6.34 -16.65 -21.26
N PHE A 135 6.25 -15.34 -21.39
CA PHE A 135 5.48 -14.70 -22.48
C PHE A 135 6.14 -14.89 -23.84
N ASP A 136 7.46 -14.84 -23.94
CA ASP A 136 8.18 -15.12 -25.19
C ASP A 136 7.93 -16.56 -25.66
N ALA A 137 7.96 -17.54 -24.74
CA ALA A 137 7.63 -18.92 -25.04
C ALA A 137 6.17 -19.09 -25.48
N LEU A 138 5.22 -18.44 -24.82
CA LEU A 138 3.80 -18.46 -25.20
C LEU A 138 3.58 -17.75 -26.54
N GLY A 139 4.26 -16.66 -26.81
CA GLY A 139 4.21 -15.92 -28.06
C GLY A 139 4.67 -16.76 -29.26
N SER A 140 5.77 -17.50 -29.10
CA SER A 140 6.29 -18.40 -30.12
C SER A 140 5.37 -19.59 -30.40
N LEU A 141 4.65 -20.07 -29.39
CA LEU A 141 3.71 -21.21 -29.55
C LEU A 141 2.35 -20.80 -30.11
N THR A 142 1.84 -19.64 -29.68
CA THR A 142 0.46 -19.20 -30.02
C THR A 142 0.39 -18.21 -31.17
N GLY A 143 1.49 -17.53 -31.49
CA GLY A 143 1.51 -16.43 -32.46
C GLY A 143 0.77 -15.17 -32.01
N PHE A 144 0.34 -15.09 -30.73
CA PHE A 144 -0.44 -13.97 -30.22
C PHE A 144 0.49 -12.78 -29.92
N SER A 145 0.30 -11.67 -30.62
CA SER A 145 1.13 -10.45 -30.52
C SER A 145 1.19 -9.86 -29.11
N PHE A 146 0.18 -10.10 -28.26
CA PHE A 146 0.15 -9.70 -26.85
C PHE A 146 1.34 -10.25 -26.06
N PHE A 147 1.72 -11.50 -26.28
CA PHE A 147 2.84 -12.11 -25.58
C PHE A 147 4.21 -11.62 -26.09
N GLY A 148 4.29 -11.16 -27.35
CA GLY A 148 5.52 -10.58 -27.94
C GLY A 148 5.78 -9.12 -27.55
N LEU A 149 4.94 -8.51 -26.69
CA LEU A 149 5.16 -7.15 -26.24
C LEU A 149 6.33 -7.07 -25.25
N SER A 150 7.13 -6.02 -25.35
CA SER A 150 8.21 -5.76 -24.40
C SER A 150 7.66 -5.21 -23.07
N TRP A 151 7.08 -6.10 -22.26
CA TRP A 151 6.34 -5.75 -21.04
C TRP A 151 7.15 -4.95 -20.02
N LEU A 152 8.44 -5.21 -19.91
CA LEU A 152 9.33 -4.49 -18.99
C LEU A 152 10.28 -3.53 -19.73
N GLY A 153 10.28 -3.52 -21.07
CA GLY A 153 11.22 -2.74 -21.88
C GLY A 153 10.72 -1.35 -22.25
N THR A 154 9.42 -1.05 -22.09
CA THR A 154 8.88 0.29 -22.36
C THR A 154 8.28 0.91 -21.10
N PRO A 155 8.38 2.24 -20.90
CA PRO A 155 7.85 2.90 -19.69
C PRO A 155 6.35 2.65 -19.45
N LYS A 156 5.55 2.64 -20.52
CA LYS A 156 4.10 2.41 -20.42
C LYS A 156 3.76 0.99 -19.97
N LEU A 157 4.39 -0.01 -20.60
CA LEU A 157 4.12 -1.41 -20.27
C LEU A 157 4.71 -1.77 -18.90
N ALA A 158 5.89 -1.26 -18.55
CA ALA A 158 6.47 -1.45 -17.22
C ALA A 158 5.55 -0.92 -16.11
N PHE A 159 4.93 0.26 -16.32
CA PHE A 159 3.92 0.80 -15.40
C PHE A 159 2.70 -0.13 -15.27
N VAL A 160 2.16 -0.61 -16.40
CA VAL A 160 1.02 -1.56 -16.42
C VAL A 160 1.40 -2.88 -15.76
N SER A 161 2.61 -3.40 -16.00
CA SER A 161 3.11 -4.63 -15.38
C SER A 161 3.18 -4.52 -13.85
N ILE A 162 3.69 -3.40 -13.33
CA ILE A 162 3.74 -3.13 -11.90
C ILE A 162 2.33 -3.09 -11.31
N LEU A 163 1.38 -2.39 -11.93
CA LEU A 163 -0.02 -2.34 -11.50
C LEU A 163 -0.65 -3.73 -11.51
N MET A 164 -0.50 -4.47 -12.60
CA MET A 164 -1.09 -5.80 -12.76
C MET A 164 -0.59 -6.77 -11.69
N VAL A 165 0.71 -6.81 -11.45
CA VAL A 165 1.32 -7.69 -10.44
C VAL A 165 0.87 -7.30 -9.03
N SER A 166 0.86 -6.00 -8.72
CA SER A 166 0.45 -5.49 -7.41
C SER A 166 -1.02 -5.77 -7.12
N ILE A 167 -1.90 -5.55 -8.11
CA ILE A 167 -3.34 -5.81 -7.99
C ILE A 167 -3.58 -7.31 -7.84
N TRP A 168 -2.99 -8.13 -8.69
CA TRP A 168 -3.12 -9.59 -8.63
C TRP A 168 -2.69 -10.14 -7.25
N GLN A 169 -1.59 -9.65 -6.71
CA GLN A 169 -1.08 -10.08 -5.42
C GLN A 169 -1.99 -9.67 -4.26
N SER A 170 -2.57 -8.46 -4.31
CA SER A 170 -3.25 -7.88 -3.14
C SER A 170 -4.79 -7.96 -3.21
N ILE A 171 -5.39 -8.28 -4.36
CA ILE A 171 -6.84 -8.22 -4.55
C ILE A 171 -7.63 -9.10 -3.57
N GLY A 172 -7.08 -10.27 -3.21
CA GLY A 172 -7.72 -11.20 -2.29
C GLY A 172 -7.96 -10.61 -0.91
N PHE A 173 -7.04 -9.80 -0.41
CA PHE A 173 -7.19 -9.09 0.85
C PHE A 173 -8.36 -8.11 0.82
N TYR A 174 -8.48 -7.32 -0.25
CA TYR A 174 -9.59 -6.37 -0.40
C TYR A 174 -10.94 -7.05 -0.64
N ILE A 175 -10.95 -8.19 -1.35
CA ILE A 175 -12.15 -9.03 -1.50
C ILE A 175 -12.69 -9.44 -0.12
N VAL A 176 -11.82 -9.87 0.80
CA VAL A 176 -12.23 -10.29 2.16
C VAL A 176 -12.84 -9.12 2.94
N ILE A 177 -12.28 -7.92 2.84
CA ILE A 177 -12.85 -6.72 3.48
C ILE A 177 -14.27 -6.45 2.95
N TYR A 178 -14.45 -6.52 1.63
CA TYR A 178 -15.76 -6.27 1.04
C TYR A 178 -16.78 -7.39 1.32
N ILE A 179 -16.35 -8.66 1.36
CA ILE A 179 -17.24 -9.77 1.76
C ILE A 179 -17.71 -9.57 3.21
N ALA A 180 -16.81 -9.17 4.13
CA ALA A 180 -17.18 -8.87 5.51
C ALA A 180 -18.22 -7.75 5.58
N GLY A 181 -18.04 -6.70 4.75
CA GLY A 181 -19.03 -5.63 4.64
C GLY A 181 -20.36 -6.08 4.05
N LEU A 182 -20.36 -6.90 3.00
CA LEU A 182 -21.59 -7.45 2.41
C LEU A 182 -22.38 -8.30 3.42
N GLN A 183 -21.69 -9.09 4.22
CA GLN A 183 -22.29 -9.95 5.24
C GLN A 183 -22.83 -9.18 6.45
N SER A 184 -22.44 -7.92 6.64
CA SER A 184 -23.00 -7.06 7.68
C SER A 184 -24.32 -6.39 7.27
N ILE A 185 -24.71 -6.45 5.99
CA ILE A 185 -25.95 -5.87 5.48
C ILE A 185 -27.12 -6.77 5.88
N PRO A 186 -28.18 -6.26 6.58
CA PRO A 186 -29.35 -7.03 6.93
C PRO A 186 -30.05 -7.62 5.68
N GLN A 187 -30.28 -8.92 5.70
CA GLN A 187 -30.91 -9.64 4.57
C GLN A 187 -32.32 -9.12 4.28
N GLU A 188 -33.04 -8.68 5.32
CA GLU A 188 -34.39 -8.11 5.24
C GLU A 188 -34.47 -6.95 4.24
N LEU A 189 -33.44 -6.10 4.15
CA LEU A 189 -33.41 -4.99 3.20
C LEU A 189 -33.31 -5.47 1.74
N GLN A 190 -32.57 -6.55 1.51
CA GLN A 190 -32.45 -7.16 0.19
C GLN A 190 -33.75 -7.87 -0.24
N GLU A 191 -34.43 -8.51 0.71
CA GLU A 191 -35.72 -9.20 0.51
C GLU A 191 -36.84 -8.17 0.24
N ALA A 192 -36.95 -7.11 1.05
CA ALA A 192 -37.93 -6.03 0.86
C ALA A 192 -37.80 -5.41 -0.52
N ALA A 193 -36.57 -5.05 -0.93
CA ALA A 193 -36.33 -4.49 -2.25
C ALA A 193 -36.68 -5.46 -3.39
N THR A 194 -36.56 -6.75 -3.16
CA THR A 194 -36.96 -7.77 -4.14
C THR A 194 -38.46 -7.84 -4.25
N MET A 195 -39.20 -7.74 -3.13
CA MET A 195 -40.67 -7.68 -3.12
C MET A 195 -41.19 -6.44 -3.81
N ASP A 196 -40.46 -5.31 -3.72
CA ASP A 196 -40.77 -4.06 -4.45
C ASP A 196 -40.38 -4.12 -5.94
N GLY A 197 -39.93 -5.27 -6.45
CA GLY A 197 -39.59 -5.47 -7.86
C GLY A 197 -38.27 -4.87 -8.29
N ALA A 198 -37.39 -4.49 -7.34
CA ALA A 198 -36.06 -3.97 -7.67
C ALA A 198 -35.13 -5.05 -8.25
N GLY A 199 -34.68 -4.89 -9.49
CA GLY A 199 -33.69 -5.76 -10.12
C GLY A 199 -32.31 -5.63 -9.47
N PHE A 200 -31.40 -6.57 -9.78
CA PHE A 200 -30.05 -6.66 -9.19
C PHE A 200 -29.28 -5.35 -9.25
N VAL A 201 -29.22 -4.69 -10.40
CA VAL A 201 -28.48 -3.43 -10.59
C VAL A 201 -29.03 -2.33 -9.68
N ARG A 202 -30.36 -2.17 -9.60
CA ARG A 202 -30.99 -1.17 -8.75
C ARG A 202 -30.69 -1.45 -7.27
N ARG A 203 -30.82 -2.70 -6.82
CA ARG A 203 -30.47 -3.09 -5.43
C ARG A 203 -29.01 -2.83 -5.12
N PHE A 204 -28.10 -3.15 -6.05
CA PHE A 204 -26.68 -2.91 -5.87
C PHE A 204 -26.36 -1.43 -5.62
N PHE A 205 -26.82 -0.53 -6.50
CA PHE A 205 -26.49 0.90 -6.39
C PHE A 205 -27.28 1.64 -5.31
N SER A 206 -28.54 1.23 -5.03
CA SER A 206 -29.41 1.96 -4.09
C SER A 206 -29.36 1.41 -2.65
N ILE A 207 -28.91 0.17 -2.43
CA ILE A 207 -28.90 -0.46 -1.11
C ILE A 207 -27.49 -0.97 -0.77
N THR A 208 -26.95 -1.89 -1.60
CA THR A 208 -25.70 -2.55 -1.28
C THR A 208 -24.51 -1.59 -1.22
N LEU A 209 -24.31 -0.78 -2.26
CA LEU A 209 -23.18 0.14 -2.35
C LEU A 209 -23.19 1.23 -1.27
N PRO A 210 -24.32 1.89 -0.94
CA PRO A 210 -24.38 2.82 0.18
C PRO A 210 -24.07 2.15 1.54
N LEU A 211 -24.61 0.96 1.80
CA LEU A 211 -24.37 0.22 3.04
C LEU A 211 -22.96 -0.36 3.14
N LEU A 212 -22.25 -0.50 2.02
CA LEU A 212 -20.82 -0.86 1.99
C LEU A 212 -19.89 0.34 2.30
N ALA A 213 -20.40 1.55 2.48
CA ALA A 213 -19.58 2.74 2.71
C ALA A 213 -18.49 2.57 3.78
N PRO A 214 -18.72 1.91 4.95
CA PRO A 214 -17.68 1.68 5.94
C PRO A 214 -16.54 0.80 5.40
N SER A 215 -16.87 -0.28 4.67
CA SER A 215 -15.86 -1.16 4.07
C SER A 215 -15.11 -0.49 2.92
N ILE A 216 -15.77 0.34 2.12
CA ILE A 216 -15.14 1.17 1.09
C ILE A 216 -14.14 2.13 1.74
N THR A 217 -14.53 2.76 2.83
CA THR A 217 -13.68 3.67 3.61
C THR A 217 -12.40 3.00 4.06
N ILE A 218 -12.51 1.84 4.70
CA ILE A 218 -11.35 1.05 5.18
C ILE A 218 -10.48 0.62 4.00
N SER A 219 -11.09 0.10 2.94
CA SER A 219 -10.38 -0.40 1.77
C SER A 219 -9.63 0.71 1.02
N VAL A 220 -10.26 1.86 0.81
CA VAL A 220 -9.63 3.04 0.19
C VAL A 220 -8.50 3.59 1.06
N PHE A 221 -8.68 3.63 2.38
CA PHE A 221 -7.62 4.04 3.32
C PHE A 221 -6.39 3.13 3.22
N LEU A 222 -6.59 1.82 3.28
CA LEU A 222 -5.50 0.84 3.20
C LEU A 222 -4.83 0.85 1.83
N SER A 223 -5.61 0.89 0.74
CA SER A 223 -5.07 0.91 -0.62
C SER A 223 -4.27 2.19 -0.90
N LEU A 224 -4.71 3.35 -0.41
CA LEU A 224 -3.95 4.59 -0.50
C LEU A 224 -2.64 4.50 0.26
N THR A 225 -2.70 4.10 1.54
CA THR A 225 -1.51 4.03 2.41
C THR A 225 -0.47 3.04 1.87
N ASN A 226 -0.90 1.91 1.30
CA ASN A 226 0.00 0.91 0.74
C ASN A 226 0.59 1.35 -0.61
N SER A 227 -0.21 1.97 -1.47
CA SER A 227 0.23 2.37 -2.81
C SER A 227 1.24 3.52 -2.80
N ILE A 228 1.11 4.49 -1.90
CA ILE A 228 2.10 5.59 -1.77
C ILE A 228 3.49 5.05 -1.39
N LYS A 229 3.56 3.95 -0.64
CA LYS A 229 4.80 3.33 -0.19
C LYS A 229 5.29 2.21 -1.10
N VAL A 230 4.80 2.13 -2.33
CA VAL A 230 5.18 1.07 -3.26
C VAL A 230 6.70 1.05 -3.49
N PHE A 231 7.32 -0.12 -3.24
CA PHE A 231 8.76 -0.32 -3.34
C PHE A 231 9.10 -1.73 -3.84
N ASP A 232 8.67 -2.76 -3.12
CA ASP A 232 9.09 -4.16 -3.30
C ASP A 232 8.90 -4.68 -4.72
N VAL A 233 7.73 -4.44 -5.29
CA VAL A 233 7.40 -4.87 -6.66
C VAL A 233 8.26 -4.13 -7.70
N ILE A 234 8.54 -2.83 -7.48
CA ILE A 234 9.40 -2.05 -8.38
C ILE A 234 10.82 -2.57 -8.32
N LEU A 235 11.35 -2.80 -7.11
CA LEU A 235 12.69 -3.33 -6.92
C LEU A 235 12.87 -4.69 -7.62
N ALA A 236 11.93 -5.60 -7.42
CA ALA A 236 12.05 -6.97 -7.92
C ALA A 236 11.72 -7.09 -9.42
N LEU A 237 10.69 -6.38 -9.90
CA LEU A 237 10.19 -6.53 -11.26
C LEU A 237 10.99 -5.72 -12.28
N THR A 238 11.19 -4.42 -12.01
CA THR A 238 11.77 -3.48 -12.97
C THR A 238 13.13 -2.92 -12.56
N GLY A 239 13.47 -2.95 -11.26
CA GLY A 239 14.63 -2.24 -10.72
C GLY A 239 14.58 -0.74 -11.00
N GLY A 240 13.34 -0.18 -11.14
CA GLY A 240 13.12 1.23 -11.48
C GLY A 240 13.16 1.55 -12.97
N GLY A 241 13.47 0.56 -13.85
CA GLY A 241 13.58 0.74 -15.31
C GLY A 241 12.26 0.67 -16.06
N PRO A 242 12.30 0.92 -17.38
CA PRO A 242 13.42 1.41 -18.15
C PRO A 242 13.75 2.88 -17.92
N GLY A 243 15.06 3.21 -17.85
CA GLY A 243 15.53 4.60 -17.76
C GLY A 243 15.02 5.40 -16.56
N GLY A 244 14.76 4.78 -15.41
CA GLY A 244 14.22 5.45 -14.23
C GLY A 244 12.71 5.75 -14.27
N SER A 245 12.01 5.32 -15.32
CA SER A 245 10.59 5.66 -15.56
C SER A 245 9.61 5.06 -14.54
N THR A 246 10.05 4.07 -13.75
CA THR A 246 9.25 3.42 -12.72
C THR A 246 9.78 3.67 -11.30
N TYR A 247 10.59 4.71 -11.09
CA TYR A 247 10.96 5.11 -9.74
C TYR A 247 9.74 5.65 -8.99
N SER A 248 9.38 4.98 -7.89
CA SER A 248 8.52 5.58 -6.87
C SER A 248 9.33 6.47 -5.94
N ILE A 249 8.66 7.33 -5.15
CA ILE A 249 9.33 8.14 -4.12
C ILE A 249 10.13 7.24 -3.17
N THR A 250 9.56 6.12 -2.75
CA THR A 250 10.23 5.17 -1.83
C THR A 250 11.46 4.53 -2.49
N TYR A 251 11.38 4.21 -3.79
CA TYR A 251 12.52 3.68 -4.53
C TYR A 251 13.61 4.74 -4.73
N ASP A 252 13.25 6.00 -4.99
CA ASP A 252 14.20 7.11 -5.11
C ASP A 252 14.93 7.40 -3.79
N ILE A 253 14.19 7.37 -2.65
CA ILE A 253 14.77 7.43 -1.31
C ILE A 253 15.77 6.29 -1.09
N PHE A 254 15.40 5.06 -1.42
CA PHE A 254 16.29 3.89 -1.29
C PHE A 254 17.56 4.06 -2.13
N ARG A 255 17.43 4.50 -3.36
CA ARG A 255 18.56 4.71 -4.27
C ARG A 255 19.52 5.76 -3.73
N ASP A 256 19.02 6.92 -3.31
CA ASP A 256 19.88 7.97 -2.78
C ASP A 256 20.54 7.58 -1.47
N THR A 257 19.81 6.92 -0.57
CA THR A 257 20.32 6.47 0.72
C THR A 257 21.36 5.38 0.57
N PHE A 258 21.05 4.28 -0.15
CA PHE A 258 21.84 3.05 -0.11
C PHE A 258 22.71 2.80 -1.34
N GLN A 259 22.34 3.32 -2.51
CA GLN A 259 23.11 3.16 -3.73
C GLN A 259 24.07 4.35 -3.96
N ASN A 260 23.61 5.57 -3.68
CA ASN A 260 24.39 6.79 -3.85
C ASN A 260 25.13 7.20 -2.57
N ASN A 261 24.95 6.51 -1.45
CA ASN A 261 25.52 6.83 -0.13
C ASN A 261 25.22 8.28 0.33
N MET A 262 24.05 8.80 -0.02
CA MET A 262 23.60 10.14 0.37
C MET A 262 22.57 10.01 1.51
N TYR A 263 22.98 9.46 2.66
CA TYR A 263 22.07 9.13 3.76
C TYR A 263 21.33 10.37 4.28
N GLY A 264 22.02 11.47 4.51
CA GLY A 264 21.39 12.72 4.96
C GLY A 264 20.33 13.21 3.99
N TYR A 265 20.61 13.18 2.69
CA TYR A 265 19.66 13.57 1.65
C TYR A 265 18.48 12.59 1.52
N GLY A 266 18.75 11.29 1.53
CA GLY A 266 17.71 10.27 1.48
C GLY A 266 16.78 10.32 2.70
N THR A 267 17.33 10.57 3.91
CA THR A 267 16.50 10.75 5.11
C THR A 267 15.66 12.03 5.05
N ALA A 268 16.16 13.11 4.41
CA ALA A 268 15.36 14.33 4.18
C ALA A 268 14.17 14.04 3.24
N LYS A 269 14.37 13.31 2.13
CA LYS A 269 13.28 12.86 1.25
C LYS A 269 12.27 11.97 2.00
N ALA A 270 12.76 11.03 2.83
CA ALA A 270 11.91 10.18 3.65
C ALA A 270 11.06 10.98 4.63
N PHE A 271 11.64 12.02 5.24
CA PHE A 271 10.90 12.92 6.14
C PHE A 271 9.83 13.73 5.39
N VAL A 272 10.12 14.23 4.19
CA VAL A 272 9.11 14.88 3.33
C VAL A 272 7.98 13.91 3.00
N LEU A 273 8.29 12.68 2.59
CA LEU A 273 7.27 11.66 2.32
C LEU A 273 6.43 11.36 3.58
N PHE A 274 7.07 11.25 4.74
CA PHE A 274 6.36 11.05 6.02
C PHE A 274 5.34 12.15 6.28
N ILE A 275 5.72 13.42 6.14
CA ILE A 275 4.80 14.57 6.32
C ILE A 275 3.64 14.50 5.33
N VAL A 276 3.91 14.20 4.06
CA VAL A 276 2.85 14.06 3.04
C VAL A 276 1.86 12.95 3.41
N VAL A 277 2.36 11.77 3.77
CA VAL A 277 1.52 10.62 4.18
C VAL A 277 0.73 10.95 5.44
N LEU A 278 1.35 11.62 6.43
CA LEU A 278 0.68 12.05 7.65
C LEU A 278 -0.48 13.02 7.36
N LEU A 279 -0.25 14.01 6.52
CA LEU A 279 -1.30 14.98 6.14
C LEU A 279 -2.45 14.29 5.40
N ILE A 280 -2.16 13.42 4.45
CA ILE A 280 -3.17 12.63 3.73
C ILE A 280 -3.98 11.78 4.72
N THR A 281 -3.30 11.11 5.67
CA THR A 281 -3.94 10.27 6.69
C THR A 281 -4.87 11.09 7.59
N ILE A 282 -4.43 12.28 8.04
CA ILE A 282 -5.25 13.16 8.87
C ILE A 282 -6.50 13.64 8.10
N VAL A 283 -6.34 14.04 6.84
CA VAL A 283 -7.47 14.47 6.00
C VAL A 283 -8.46 13.33 5.80
N GLN A 284 -7.98 12.14 5.48
CA GLN A 284 -8.84 10.95 5.33
C GLN A 284 -9.61 10.63 6.62
N LEU A 285 -8.93 10.55 7.77
CA LEU A 285 -9.57 10.23 9.04
C LEU A 285 -10.64 11.26 9.41
N ARG A 286 -10.39 12.55 9.17
CA ARG A 286 -11.40 13.60 9.41
C ARG A 286 -12.61 13.47 8.49
N TYR A 287 -12.37 13.24 7.20
CA TYR A 287 -13.44 13.10 6.21
C TYR A 287 -14.35 11.89 6.49
N PHE A 288 -13.76 10.76 6.87
CA PHE A 288 -14.55 9.55 7.11
C PHE A 288 -15.30 9.61 8.46
N LYS A 289 -14.65 10.15 9.51
CA LYS A 289 -15.31 10.32 10.82
C LYS A 289 -16.53 11.25 10.74
N SER A 290 -16.51 12.26 9.88
CA SER A 290 -17.68 13.14 9.72
C SER A 290 -18.87 12.41 9.09
N LYS A 291 -18.64 11.44 8.20
CA LYS A 291 -19.71 10.65 7.58
C LYS A 291 -20.29 9.54 8.45
N GLU A 292 -19.47 8.96 9.34
CA GLU A 292 -19.96 7.97 10.31
C GLU A 292 -20.87 8.59 11.40
N LEU A 293 -20.73 9.89 11.67
CA LEU A 293 -21.59 10.60 12.62
C LEU A 293 -22.93 11.07 12.00
N GLU A 294 -23.07 11.02 10.67
CA GLU A 294 -24.27 11.40 9.93
C GLU A 294 -25.14 10.19 9.51
N SER A 295 -24.67 8.98 9.72
CA SER A 295 -25.37 7.72 9.42
C SER A 295 -25.84 7.02 10.70
#